data_4ad88b44d422d42a1de45a9efbd7e5d1
#
_entry.id   4ad88b44d422d42a1de45a9efbd7e5d1
#
_cell.length_a   1.000
_cell.length_b   1.000
_cell.length_c   1.000
_cell.angle_alpha   90.00
_cell.angle_beta   90.00
_cell.angle_gamma   90.00
#
_symmetry.space_group_name_H-M   'P 1'
#
loop_
_entity.id
_entity.type
_entity.pdbx_description
1 polymer ?
#
loop_
_entity_poly.entity_id
_entity_poly.type
_entity_poly.pdbx_seq_one_letter_code
_entity_poly.pdbx_strand_id
1 'polypeptide(L)'
;MPAQNPASPCDTAPQKAEAVLTSYCSGCHGNPATAKAGFSTILDVPALVASGKVVSGQPDMSLVWKRMSTNSMPPIDVKKRPTDTDIATVREWISCGAEDWNSVPPTQLFVSIDARSRALLDDVRSLPNPIDRQRIRYLDLSSLSNAGYSADQLQVYREAISFLLNSLSRGRSVVPPVAVDDDKLFYRIDLRDYLWDQTTWAQLEAIYPYAVIYDQNSRLYPFDEDSYEQIRAETGTQIPVIQGDWFIAHASRPPLYFTLLNLPDSLNGLEQQLGVDIQRNIDTEQVLRSGFANAGPSQNNRVIERHELGGNRGAFWVSYDFSSNLDLKNVFAHPLDFQEDGGEMIFNLDNGLQGYFIANAAGRRLDKAPSNVVQDPAARDGAVEAGLSCMNCHQQDGQLPKYDEIRDFALTAGANPQEIDKVLALYVPPTELMVAFNEDQNRYRTARTALGISKLTNTSMHELDDRHLGLLDLNDVAAVIGLPASDLKRSIDASPQALPPEIVPLRTQGGGIQRDSFESVLGALVQGLGLGQPLVLGNQDARPDAGNNPDNNAAGSNSTAGNGASANDNTAGSGESASSADAGAGAGTRTTTNTKRRY
;
A
#
# COMPACT_ATOMS: atom_id res chain seq x y z
N MET A 1 49.97 -7.41 13.72
CA MET A 1 48.60 -7.90 13.60
C MET A 1 47.96 -7.71 14.96
N PRO A 2 46.90 -6.89 15.12
CA PRO A 2 46.20 -6.85 16.37
C PRO A 2 45.42 -8.17 16.54
N ALA A 3 45.50 -8.75 17.73
CA ALA A 3 44.79 -9.95 18.07
C ALA A 3 43.27 -9.73 17.88
N GLN A 4 42.64 -10.56 17.05
CA GLN A 4 41.20 -10.61 16.94
C GLN A 4 40.62 -11.02 18.30
N ASN A 5 39.81 -10.16 18.90
CA ASN A 5 39.00 -10.57 20.06
C ASN A 5 38.14 -11.77 19.65
N PRO A 6 38.00 -12.78 20.50
CA PRO A 6 37.09 -13.89 20.24
C PRO A 6 35.66 -13.32 20.04
N ALA A 7 35.01 -13.75 18.97
CA ALA A 7 33.63 -13.34 18.64
C ALA A 7 32.72 -13.59 19.87
N SER A 8 31.88 -12.61 20.16
CA SER A 8 30.87 -12.75 21.23
C SER A 8 29.90 -13.90 20.88
N PRO A 9 29.39 -14.65 21.86
CA PRO A 9 28.32 -15.63 21.59
C PRO A 9 27.14 -15.05 20.81
N CYS A 10 26.83 -13.76 21.00
CA CYS A 10 25.77 -13.06 20.31
C CYS A 10 26.07 -12.83 18.81
N ASP A 11 27.35 -12.74 18.41
CA ASP A 11 27.72 -12.50 17.00
C ASP A 11 27.35 -13.67 16.05
N THR A 12 27.20 -14.88 16.61
CA THR A 12 26.83 -16.09 15.84
C THR A 12 25.46 -16.64 16.20
N ALA A 13 24.78 -16.07 17.19
CA ALA A 13 23.49 -16.53 17.66
C ALA A 13 22.38 -16.44 16.59
N PRO A 14 22.31 -15.37 15.76
CA PRO A 14 21.30 -15.27 14.71
C PRO A 14 21.36 -16.42 13.71
N GLN A 15 22.52 -16.68 13.10
CA GLN A 15 22.69 -17.73 12.08
C GLN A 15 22.43 -19.13 12.64
N LYS A 16 22.80 -19.37 13.90
CA LYS A 16 22.51 -20.65 14.58
C LYS A 16 21.01 -20.81 14.81
N ALA A 17 20.32 -19.76 15.24
CA ALA A 17 18.86 -19.80 15.45
C ALA A 17 18.11 -19.97 14.12
N GLU A 18 18.54 -19.31 13.04
CA GLU A 18 18.01 -19.51 11.70
C GLU A 18 18.09 -20.98 11.28
N ALA A 19 19.25 -21.61 11.45
CA ALA A 19 19.44 -23.02 11.13
C ALA A 19 18.48 -23.94 11.89
N VAL A 20 18.23 -23.66 13.16
CA VAL A 20 17.28 -24.39 14.00
C VAL A 20 15.84 -24.18 13.50
N LEU A 21 15.40 -22.93 13.32
CA LEU A 21 14.04 -22.61 12.88
C LEU A 21 13.77 -23.13 11.45
N THR A 22 14.77 -23.08 10.58
CA THR A 22 14.70 -23.69 9.24
C THR A 22 14.50 -25.19 9.34
N SER A 23 15.27 -25.87 10.20
CA SER A 23 15.25 -27.34 10.30
C SER A 23 13.96 -27.90 10.86
N TYR A 24 13.29 -27.20 11.78
CA TYR A 24 12.18 -27.74 12.56
C TYR A 24 10.84 -27.01 12.35
N CYS A 25 10.85 -25.79 11.86
CA CYS A 25 9.66 -24.93 11.83
C CYS A 25 9.24 -24.53 10.41
N SER A 26 10.20 -24.29 9.49
CA SER A 26 9.95 -23.71 8.17
C SER A 26 9.04 -24.57 7.29
N GLY A 27 9.10 -25.89 7.42
CA GLY A 27 8.24 -26.81 6.63
C GLY A 27 6.73 -26.60 6.84
N CYS A 28 6.34 -26.03 8.01
CA CYS A 28 4.94 -25.72 8.32
C CYS A 28 4.66 -24.22 8.44
N HIS A 29 5.68 -23.38 8.67
CA HIS A 29 5.56 -21.97 8.99
C HIS A 29 6.47 -21.06 8.16
N GLY A 30 7.08 -21.57 7.11
CA GLY A 30 8.00 -20.81 6.24
C GLY A 30 7.45 -20.50 4.85
N ASN A 31 6.25 -20.95 4.50
CA ASN A 31 5.66 -20.71 3.18
C ASN A 31 4.15 -20.42 3.32
N PRO A 32 3.65 -19.27 2.84
CA PRO A 32 2.23 -18.91 2.90
C PRO A 32 1.29 -19.99 2.29
N ALA A 33 1.71 -20.62 1.19
CA ALA A 33 0.90 -21.62 0.50
C ALA A 33 0.68 -22.91 1.31
N THR A 34 1.57 -23.20 2.27
CA THR A 34 1.52 -24.42 3.10
C THR A 34 1.39 -24.12 4.60
N ALA A 35 1.19 -22.85 4.93
CA ALA A 35 1.16 -22.35 6.29
C ALA A 35 0.12 -23.07 7.17
N LYS A 36 0.55 -23.51 8.35
CA LYS A 36 -0.34 -24.08 9.35
C LYS A 36 -0.76 -23.00 10.35
N ALA A 37 -2.05 -23.01 10.70
CA ALA A 37 -2.65 -22.04 11.63
C ALA A 37 -2.46 -20.57 11.22
N GLY A 38 -2.39 -20.28 9.91
CA GLY A 38 -2.26 -18.93 9.40
C GLY A 38 -0.92 -18.24 9.73
N PHE A 39 0.12 -19.01 10.08
CA PHE A 39 1.44 -18.49 10.41
C PHE A 39 2.48 -18.99 9.42
N SER A 40 3.12 -18.10 8.67
CA SER A 40 4.08 -18.39 7.59
C SER A 40 5.42 -17.67 7.71
N THR A 41 5.61 -16.83 8.73
CA THR A 41 6.74 -15.89 8.84
C THR A 41 7.79 -16.33 9.87
N ILE A 42 7.99 -17.65 10.05
CA ILE A 42 8.93 -18.16 11.07
C ILE A 42 10.40 -17.81 10.80
N LEU A 43 10.75 -17.53 9.54
CA LEU A 43 12.09 -17.11 9.13
C LEU A 43 12.22 -15.61 8.89
N ASP A 44 11.18 -14.85 9.14
CA ASP A 44 11.15 -13.40 9.03
C ASP A 44 11.23 -12.79 10.44
N VAL A 45 12.43 -12.40 10.86
CA VAL A 45 12.66 -11.87 12.21
C VAL A 45 11.89 -10.59 12.46
N PRO A 46 11.87 -9.59 11.56
CA PRO A 46 11.04 -8.41 11.71
C PRO A 46 9.56 -8.75 11.95
N ALA A 47 8.99 -9.65 11.16
CA ALA A 47 7.60 -10.08 11.34
C ALA A 47 7.37 -10.85 12.63
N LEU A 48 8.33 -11.66 13.07
CA LEU A 48 8.26 -12.36 14.38
C LEU A 48 8.21 -11.38 15.54
N VAL A 49 9.05 -10.35 15.50
CA VAL A 49 9.11 -9.30 16.53
C VAL A 49 7.86 -8.44 16.49
N ALA A 50 7.48 -7.94 15.31
CA ALA A 50 6.28 -7.10 15.14
C ALA A 50 5.00 -7.81 15.59
N SER A 51 4.90 -9.14 15.36
CA SER A 51 3.72 -9.93 15.80
C SER A 51 3.77 -10.35 17.27
N GLY A 52 4.82 -9.98 18.03
CA GLY A 52 5.02 -10.39 19.43
C GLY A 52 5.29 -11.88 19.62
N LYS A 53 5.54 -12.63 18.53
CA LYS A 53 5.90 -14.05 18.62
C LYS A 53 7.32 -14.25 19.13
N VAL A 54 8.17 -13.27 18.92
CA VAL A 54 9.47 -13.10 19.56
C VAL A 54 9.47 -11.73 20.23
N VAL A 55 9.89 -11.68 21.48
CA VAL A 55 10.08 -10.45 22.25
C VAL A 55 11.57 -10.30 22.47
N SER A 56 12.17 -9.34 21.82
CA SER A 56 13.62 -9.07 21.85
C SER A 56 14.14 -8.98 23.29
N GLY A 57 15.23 -9.68 23.60
CA GLY A 57 15.82 -9.76 24.93
C GLY A 57 15.02 -10.57 25.97
N GLN A 58 13.83 -11.07 25.64
CA GLN A 58 12.91 -11.70 26.60
C GLN A 58 12.43 -13.08 26.12
N PRO A 59 13.26 -14.14 26.22
CA PRO A 59 12.87 -15.48 25.78
C PRO A 59 11.60 -15.99 26.46
N ASP A 60 11.48 -15.75 27.76
CA ASP A 60 10.36 -16.24 28.57
C ASP A 60 9.02 -15.53 28.21
N MET A 61 9.06 -14.43 27.45
CA MET A 61 7.88 -13.76 26.88
C MET A 61 7.63 -14.17 25.43
N SER A 62 8.62 -14.74 24.75
CA SER A 62 8.58 -15.10 23.34
C SER A 62 7.81 -16.39 23.08
N LEU A 63 6.74 -16.31 22.29
CA LEU A 63 5.87 -17.44 22.00
C LEU A 63 6.62 -18.57 21.26
N VAL A 64 7.53 -18.23 20.35
CA VAL A 64 8.35 -19.20 19.60
C VAL A 64 9.13 -20.08 20.59
N TRP A 65 9.89 -19.48 21.49
CA TRP A 65 10.65 -20.22 22.50
C TRP A 65 9.74 -21.00 23.45
N LYS A 66 8.66 -20.41 23.95
CA LYS A 66 7.69 -21.11 24.82
C LYS A 66 7.16 -22.39 24.18
N ARG A 67 6.79 -22.33 22.91
CA ARG A 67 6.26 -23.49 22.17
C ARG A 67 7.32 -24.60 22.02
N MET A 68 8.58 -24.25 21.82
CA MET A 68 9.68 -25.19 21.73
C MET A 68 10.02 -25.78 23.11
N SER A 69 10.22 -24.95 24.14
CA SER A 69 10.63 -25.35 25.49
C SER A 69 9.57 -26.19 26.20
N THR A 70 8.29 -25.95 25.95
CA THR A 70 7.17 -26.78 26.44
C THR A 70 6.89 -28.01 25.60
N ASN A 71 7.71 -28.28 24.59
CA ASN A 71 7.54 -29.38 23.65
C ASN A 71 6.19 -29.42 22.92
N SER A 72 5.50 -28.28 22.85
CA SER A 72 4.19 -28.13 22.14
C SER A 72 4.33 -27.88 20.64
N MET A 73 5.52 -27.47 20.18
CA MET A 73 5.91 -27.37 18.78
C MET A 73 7.32 -27.93 18.57
N PRO A 74 7.52 -28.65 17.46
CA PRO A 74 6.55 -29.19 16.50
C PRO A 74 5.47 -30.06 17.16
N PRO A 75 4.29 -30.32 16.53
CA PRO A 75 3.26 -31.22 17.05
C PRO A 75 3.78 -32.60 17.37
N ILE A 76 3.12 -33.33 18.30
CA ILE A 76 3.63 -34.58 18.87
C ILE A 76 3.80 -35.72 17.82
N ASP A 77 3.08 -35.63 16.73
CA ASP A 77 3.13 -36.56 15.60
C ASP A 77 4.34 -36.33 14.65
N VAL A 78 5.03 -35.20 14.81
CA VAL A 78 6.23 -34.89 14.04
C VAL A 78 7.44 -35.59 14.67
N LYS A 79 8.06 -36.51 13.92
CA LYS A 79 9.18 -37.31 14.39
C LYS A 79 10.46 -36.51 14.64
N LYS A 80 10.74 -35.52 13.75
CA LYS A 80 11.94 -34.67 13.88
C LYS A 80 11.64 -33.52 14.83
N ARG A 81 12.28 -33.51 15.98
CA ARG A 81 12.09 -32.52 17.06
C ARG A 81 13.40 -31.83 17.43
N PRO A 82 13.39 -30.57 17.84
CA PRO A 82 14.57 -29.87 18.31
C PRO A 82 15.11 -30.53 19.60
N THR A 83 16.43 -30.57 19.72
CA THR A 83 17.13 -31.00 20.92
C THR A 83 17.14 -29.89 21.97
N ASP A 84 17.53 -30.23 23.22
CA ASP A 84 17.70 -29.21 24.27
C ASP A 84 18.74 -28.15 23.87
N THR A 85 19.78 -28.55 23.11
CA THR A 85 20.77 -27.61 22.55
C THR A 85 20.15 -26.67 21.54
N ASP A 86 19.29 -27.17 20.64
CA ASP A 86 18.59 -26.34 19.66
C ASP A 86 17.66 -25.32 20.35
N ILE A 87 16.95 -25.76 21.39
CA ILE A 87 16.08 -24.90 22.21
C ILE A 87 16.91 -23.84 22.94
N ALA A 88 18.06 -24.20 23.49
CA ALA A 88 18.97 -23.27 24.12
C ALA A 88 19.55 -22.25 23.12
N THR A 89 19.83 -22.67 21.89
CA THR A 89 20.31 -21.79 20.81
C THR A 89 19.28 -20.71 20.48
N VAL A 90 18.00 -21.08 20.35
CA VAL A 90 16.92 -20.09 20.11
C VAL A 90 16.75 -19.15 21.30
N ARG A 91 16.90 -19.68 22.54
CA ARG A 91 16.88 -18.85 23.75
C ARG A 91 18.02 -17.82 23.77
N GLU A 92 19.23 -18.27 23.43
CA GLU A 92 20.42 -17.41 23.36
C GLU A 92 20.23 -16.28 22.35
N TRP A 93 19.77 -16.60 21.13
CA TRP A 93 19.48 -15.63 20.12
C TRP A 93 18.46 -14.57 20.59
N ILE A 94 17.35 -14.99 21.19
CA ILE A 94 16.35 -14.05 21.73
C ILE A 94 16.96 -13.20 22.86
N SER A 95 17.78 -13.80 23.75
CA SER A 95 18.45 -13.08 24.84
C SER A 95 19.48 -12.07 24.34
N CYS A 96 20.10 -12.33 23.19
CA CYS A 96 21.00 -11.42 22.49
C CYS A 96 20.28 -10.31 21.72
N GLY A 97 18.96 -10.20 21.82
CA GLY A 97 18.20 -9.14 21.18
C GLY A 97 17.36 -9.59 19.99
N ALA A 98 17.37 -10.89 19.66
CA ALA A 98 16.71 -11.44 18.48
C ALA A 98 17.10 -10.69 17.19
N GLU A 99 18.41 -10.45 17.02
CA GLU A 99 18.91 -9.82 15.80
C GLU A 99 18.54 -10.66 14.59
N ASP A 100 18.22 -9.96 13.49
CA ASP A 100 17.93 -10.60 12.23
C ASP A 100 19.19 -11.32 11.72
N TRP A 101 19.07 -12.60 11.39
CA TRP A 101 20.18 -13.37 10.78
C TRP A 101 20.57 -12.89 9.39
N ASN A 102 19.72 -12.10 8.73
CA ASN A 102 20.06 -11.38 7.51
C ASN A 102 20.76 -10.04 7.82
N SER A 103 20.86 -9.64 9.09
CA SER A 103 21.71 -8.51 9.47
C SER A 103 23.16 -8.89 9.21
N VAL A 104 23.65 -8.52 8.05
CA VAL A 104 25.09 -8.52 7.76
C VAL A 104 25.70 -7.53 8.76
N PRO A 105 26.81 -7.88 9.47
CA PRO A 105 27.60 -6.88 10.18
C PRO A 105 27.86 -5.75 9.17
N PRO A 106 27.75 -4.47 9.54
CA PRO A 106 27.72 -3.38 8.59
C PRO A 106 29.06 -3.31 7.84
N THR A 107 29.16 -4.05 6.75
CA THR A 107 30.12 -3.78 5.65
C THR A 107 29.57 -2.69 4.77
N GLN A 108 28.28 -2.35 4.89
CA GLN A 108 27.69 -1.19 4.26
C GLN A 108 28.09 0.06 5.03
N LEU A 109 28.82 0.94 4.33
CA LEU A 109 29.16 2.26 4.86
C LEU A 109 27.86 3.03 5.11
N PHE A 110 27.74 3.62 6.29
CA PHE A 110 26.63 4.49 6.62
C PHE A 110 26.58 5.66 5.59
N VAL A 111 25.43 5.84 4.95
CA VAL A 111 25.21 6.92 3.98
C VAL A 111 24.73 8.15 4.75
N SER A 112 25.62 9.13 4.88
CA SER A 112 25.27 10.39 5.54
C SER A 112 24.36 11.26 4.67
N ILE A 113 23.67 12.21 5.30
CA ILE A 113 22.89 13.22 4.57
C ILE A 113 23.74 14.00 3.58
N ASP A 114 25.00 14.33 3.95
CA ASP A 114 25.94 14.99 3.07
C ASP A 114 26.33 14.14 1.86
N ALA A 115 26.68 12.86 2.08
CA ALA A 115 27.04 11.95 1.01
C ALA A 115 25.86 11.80 0.02
N ARG A 116 24.64 11.65 0.55
CA ARG A 116 23.41 11.63 -0.23
C ARG A 116 23.26 12.92 -1.06
N SER A 117 23.32 14.07 -0.40
CA SER A 117 23.07 15.36 -1.04
C SER A 117 24.10 15.64 -2.14
N ARG A 118 25.38 15.32 -1.92
CA ARG A 118 26.42 15.47 -2.95
C ARG A 118 26.18 14.55 -4.15
N ALA A 119 25.87 13.28 -3.92
CA ALA A 119 25.61 12.33 -5.00
C ALA A 119 24.44 12.80 -5.89
N LEU A 120 23.36 13.28 -5.28
CA LEU A 120 22.19 13.77 -6.01
C LEU A 120 22.46 15.12 -6.71
N LEU A 121 23.26 16.00 -6.10
CA LEU A 121 23.67 17.25 -6.74
C LEU A 121 24.55 17.02 -7.96
N ASP A 122 25.52 16.11 -7.85
CA ASP A 122 26.39 15.73 -8.96
C ASP A 122 25.57 15.12 -10.11
N ASP A 123 24.62 14.26 -9.78
CA ASP A 123 23.73 13.67 -10.78
C ASP A 123 22.86 14.71 -11.48
N VAL A 124 22.13 15.57 -10.75
CA VAL A 124 21.27 16.58 -11.38
C VAL A 124 22.09 17.54 -12.25
N ARG A 125 23.30 17.89 -11.84
CA ARG A 125 24.22 18.76 -12.60
C ARG A 125 24.85 18.08 -13.79
N SER A 126 24.92 16.76 -13.80
CA SER A 126 25.37 15.99 -14.97
C SER A 126 24.44 16.20 -16.18
N LEU A 127 23.20 16.59 -15.95
CA LEU A 127 22.25 16.94 -17.00
C LEU A 127 22.59 18.31 -17.59
N PRO A 128 22.89 18.39 -18.91
CA PRO A 128 23.42 19.62 -19.50
C PRO A 128 22.41 20.76 -19.56
N ASN A 129 21.12 20.45 -19.65
CA ASN A 129 20.07 21.45 -19.83
C ASN A 129 19.40 21.79 -18.49
N PRO A 130 19.48 23.04 -17.99
CA PRO A 130 18.84 23.45 -16.75
C PRO A 130 17.30 23.28 -16.73
N ILE A 131 16.64 23.36 -17.89
CA ILE A 131 15.19 23.16 -17.99
C ILE A 131 14.83 21.70 -17.70
N ASP A 132 15.65 20.75 -18.13
CA ASP A 132 15.43 19.33 -17.84
C ASP A 132 15.64 19.04 -16.35
N ARG A 133 16.59 19.70 -15.68
CA ARG A 133 16.84 19.56 -14.24
C ARG A 133 15.59 19.85 -13.41
N GLN A 134 14.77 20.82 -13.81
CA GLN A 134 13.52 21.17 -13.12
C GLN A 134 12.47 20.06 -13.13
N ARG A 135 12.65 19.03 -13.98
CA ARG A 135 11.74 17.88 -14.07
C ARG A 135 12.23 16.67 -13.27
N ILE A 136 13.43 16.76 -12.72
CA ILE A 136 14.06 15.65 -12.01
C ILE A 136 13.58 15.59 -10.56
N ARG A 137 13.31 14.36 -10.12
CA ARG A 137 13.00 14.01 -8.73
C ARG A 137 13.76 12.73 -8.36
N TYR A 138 13.85 12.48 -7.07
CA TYR A 138 14.61 11.33 -6.57
C TYR A 138 13.79 10.51 -5.58
N LEU A 139 13.99 9.19 -5.63
CA LEU A 139 13.54 8.25 -4.61
C LEU A 139 14.76 7.68 -3.90
N ASP A 140 14.72 7.66 -2.58
CA ASP A 140 15.84 7.37 -1.69
C ASP A 140 15.57 6.10 -0.87
N LEU A 141 16.48 5.13 -0.92
CA LEU A 141 16.49 3.91 -0.12
C LEU A 141 17.61 3.88 0.92
N SER A 142 18.37 4.98 1.08
CA SER A 142 19.51 5.02 2.00
C SER A 142 19.11 4.85 3.46
N SER A 143 17.91 5.31 3.84
CA SER A 143 17.37 5.08 5.18
C SER A 143 17.19 3.60 5.48
N LEU A 144 16.67 2.80 4.55
CA LEU A 144 16.55 1.34 4.70
C LEU A 144 17.92 0.67 4.77
N SER A 145 18.87 1.10 3.92
CA SER A 145 20.25 0.62 3.98
C SER A 145 20.91 0.92 5.33
N ASN A 146 20.77 2.15 5.82
CA ASN A 146 21.30 2.57 7.12
C ASN A 146 20.64 1.85 8.31
N ALA A 147 19.37 1.45 8.16
CA ALA A 147 18.64 0.63 9.13
C ALA A 147 19.06 -0.85 9.11
N GLY A 148 19.93 -1.26 8.16
CA GLY A 148 20.49 -2.61 8.11
C GLY A 148 19.76 -3.57 7.17
N TYR A 149 18.94 -3.07 6.24
CA TYR A 149 18.30 -3.93 5.24
C TYR A 149 19.34 -4.56 4.31
N SER A 150 19.22 -5.86 4.08
CA SER A 150 20.11 -6.61 3.20
C SER A 150 19.95 -6.21 1.73
N ALA A 151 20.93 -6.57 0.90
CA ALA A 151 20.89 -6.32 -0.55
C ALA A 151 19.63 -6.95 -1.19
N ASP A 152 19.21 -8.12 -0.76
CA ASP A 152 18.00 -8.81 -1.26
C ASP A 152 16.72 -8.09 -0.82
N GLN A 153 16.64 -7.62 0.42
CA GLN A 153 15.52 -6.81 0.89
C GLN A 153 15.44 -5.49 0.12
N LEU A 154 16.56 -4.79 -0.08
CA LEU A 154 16.61 -3.56 -0.88
C LEU A 154 16.21 -3.82 -2.34
N GLN A 155 16.54 -4.99 -2.90
CA GLN A 155 16.12 -5.35 -4.26
C GLN A 155 14.59 -5.42 -4.39
N VAL A 156 13.89 -5.91 -3.38
CA VAL A 156 12.41 -5.92 -3.33
C VAL A 156 11.85 -4.50 -3.43
N TYR A 157 12.41 -3.55 -2.67
CA TYR A 157 11.97 -2.15 -2.72
C TYR A 157 12.27 -1.51 -4.08
N ARG A 158 13.41 -1.82 -4.71
CA ARG A 158 13.76 -1.34 -6.06
C ARG A 158 12.74 -1.78 -7.11
N GLU A 159 12.38 -3.07 -7.08
CA GLU A 159 11.36 -3.62 -7.98
C GLU A 159 9.99 -3.01 -7.73
N ALA A 160 9.59 -2.88 -6.47
CA ALA A 160 8.33 -2.27 -6.07
C ALA A 160 8.22 -0.80 -6.50
N ILE A 161 9.28 -0.01 -6.32
CA ILE A 161 9.35 1.39 -6.78
C ILE A 161 9.18 1.44 -8.31
N SER A 162 9.95 0.64 -9.04
CA SER A 162 9.89 0.61 -10.51
C SER A 162 8.50 0.20 -11.00
N PHE A 163 7.89 -0.81 -10.38
CA PHE A 163 6.55 -1.25 -10.69
C PHE A 163 5.51 -0.17 -10.37
N LEU A 164 5.55 0.40 -9.16
CA LEU A 164 4.56 1.37 -8.71
C LEU A 164 4.60 2.67 -9.51
N LEU A 165 5.79 3.24 -9.77
CA LEU A 165 5.95 4.42 -10.62
C LEU A 165 5.25 4.24 -11.97
N ASN A 166 5.43 3.07 -12.58
CA ASN A 166 4.85 2.76 -13.89
C ASN A 166 3.38 2.39 -13.81
N SER A 167 2.91 1.82 -12.71
CA SER A 167 1.48 1.57 -12.45
C SER A 167 0.71 2.87 -12.15
N LEU A 168 1.41 3.94 -11.81
CA LEU A 168 0.86 5.28 -11.59
C LEU A 168 1.13 6.24 -12.76
N SER A 169 1.78 5.75 -13.82
CA SER A 169 2.14 6.52 -14.99
C SER A 169 0.94 6.70 -15.93
N ARG A 170 0.81 7.89 -16.47
CA ARG A 170 -0.10 8.24 -17.57
C ARG A 170 0.58 8.17 -18.94
N GLY A 171 1.89 7.79 -18.95
CA GLY A 171 2.71 7.64 -20.15
C GLY A 171 2.34 6.42 -20.97
N ARG A 172 2.79 6.38 -22.23
CA ARG A 172 2.48 5.32 -23.20
C ARG A 172 3.47 4.15 -23.17
N SER A 173 4.55 4.27 -22.44
CA SER A 173 5.56 3.22 -22.27
C SER A 173 6.01 3.13 -20.84
N VAL A 174 6.46 1.97 -20.44
CA VAL A 174 7.10 1.80 -19.14
C VAL A 174 8.51 2.38 -19.18
N VAL A 175 8.86 3.13 -18.13
CA VAL A 175 10.18 3.74 -17.97
C VAL A 175 10.71 3.40 -16.56
N PRO A 176 11.71 2.54 -16.43
CA PRO A 176 12.31 2.27 -15.13
C PRO A 176 13.06 3.50 -14.62
N PRO A 177 13.04 3.76 -13.29
CA PRO A 177 13.85 4.83 -12.72
C PRO A 177 15.34 4.54 -12.87
N VAL A 178 16.16 5.59 -12.95
CA VAL A 178 17.60 5.48 -13.20
C VAL A 178 18.34 5.46 -11.86
N ALA A 179 19.09 4.39 -11.57
CA ALA A 179 20.00 4.36 -10.43
C ALA A 179 21.16 5.35 -10.67
N VAL A 180 21.47 6.18 -9.68
CA VAL A 180 22.48 7.25 -9.79
C VAL A 180 23.74 6.94 -9.00
N ASP A 181 23.76 5.87 -8.23
CA ASP A 181 24.90 5.39 -7.46
C ASP A 181 25.13 3.88 -7.68
N ASP A 182 26.35 3.42 -7.37
CA ASP A 182 26.75 2.02 -7.57
C ASP A 182 26.00 1.06 -6.64
N ASP A 183 25.64 1.51 -5.43
CA ASP A 183 24.88 0.74 -4.44
C ASP A 183 23.37 0.72 -4.72
N LYS A 184 22.94 1.48 -5.74
CA LYS A 184 21.53 1.60 -6.16
C LYS A 184 20.60 1.97 -5.02
N LEU A 185 21.00 2.98 -4.26
CA LEU A 185 20.21 3.54 -3.16
C LEU A 185 19.41 4.76 -3.60
N PHE A 186 19.84 5.45 -4.66
CA PHE A 186 19.19 6.64 -5.17
C PHE A 186 18.70 6.44 -6.59
N TYR A 187 17.45 6.81 -6.82
CA TYR A 187 16.79 6.65 -8.12
C TYR A 187 16.29 7.98 -8.64
N ARG A 188 16.80 8.37 -9.80
CA ARG A 188 16.30 9.54 -10.54
C ARG A 188 15.09 9.17 -11.37
N ILE A 189 14.09 10.05 -11.36
CA ILE A 189 12.95 10.05 -12.28
C ILE A 189 12.86 11.41 -12.99
N ASP A 190 12.41 11.37 -14.24
CA ASP A 190 11.95 12.55 -14.98
C ASP A 190 10.42 12.54 -14.99
N LEU A 191 9.78 13.58 -14.47
CA LEU A 191 8.33 13.64 -14.35
C LEU A 191 7.61 13.48 -15.71
N ARG A 192 8.29 13.87 -16.82
CA ARG A 192 7.74 13.74 -18.17
C ARG A 192 7.53 12.28 -18.58
N ASP A 193 8.35 11.37 -18.11
CA ASP A 193 8.28 9.94 -18.43
C ASP A 193 6.96 9.33 -17.92
N TYR A 194 6.42 9.89 -16.87
CA TYR A 194 5.18 9.45 -16.24
C TYR A 194 3.98 10.36 -16.58
N LEU A 195 4.18 11.38 -17.43
CA LEU A 195 3.24 12.47 -17.69
C LEU A 195 2.77 13.15 -16.40
N TRP A 196 3.65 13.25 -15.42
CA TRP A 196 3.47 14.06 -14.22
C TRP A 196 4.03 15.47 -14.47
N ASP A 197 3.43 16.44 -13.83
CA ASP A 197 3.91 17.81 -13.78
C ASP A 197 4.32 18.22 -12.37
N GLN A 198 4.74 19.46 -12.21
CA GLN A 198 5.09 19.98 -10.90
C GLN A 198 3.90 20.00 -9.94
N THR A 199 2.69 20.21 -10.44
CA THR A 199 1.47 20.20 -9.63
C THR A 199 1.19 18.79 -9.12
N THR A 200 1.38 17.77 -9.94
CA THR A 200 1.27 16.35 -9.55
C THR A 200 2.28 16.01 -8.44
N TRP A 201 3.53 16.45 -8.59
CA TRP A 201 4.55 16.23 -7.56
C TRP A 201 4.25 16.97 -6.26
N ALA A 202 3.72 18.19 -6.35
CA ALA A 202 3.34 18.99 -5.17
C ALA A 202 2.27 18.29 -4.29
N GLN A 203 1.47 17.38 -4.84
CA GLN A 203 0.54 16.57 -4.03
C GLN A 203 1.28 15.57 -3.13
N LEU A 204 2.41 15.01 -3.60
CA LEU A 204 3.29 14.18 -2.77
C LEU A 204 3.97 15.03 -1.70
N GLU A 205 4.51 16.20 -2.09
CA GLU A 205 5.18 17.11 -1.16
C GLU A 205 4.26 17.54 -0.02
N ALA A 206 2.99 17.79 -0.31
CA ALA A 206 2.01 18.31 0.65
C ALA A 206 1.75 17.36 1.85
N ILE A 207 1.97 16.06 1.66
CA ILE A 207 1.72 15.05 2.69
C ILE A 207 3.00 14.32 3.14
N TYR A 208 4.18 14.69 2.60
CA TYR A 208 5.45 14.05 2.94
C TYR A 208 5.95 14.51 4.30
N PRO A 209 6.07 13.63 5.31
CA PRO A 209 6.35 14.04 6.68
C PRO A 209 7.83 14.24 6.98
N TYR A 210 8.74 13.71 6.15
CA TYR A 210 10.19 13.64 6.45
C TYR A 210 11.00 14.81 5.88
N ALA A 211 10.35 15.90 5.51
CA ALA A 211 11.04 17.08 5.00
C ALA A 211 11.69 17.85 6.14
N VAL A 212 13.02 17.92 6.14
CA VAL A 212 13.85 18.59 7.16
C VAL A 212 14.81 19.57 6.49
N ILE A 213 14.90 20.78 7.05
CA ILE A 213 15.99 21.73 6.77
C ILE A 213 17.07 21.48 7.83
N TYR A 214 18.16 20.87 7.42
CA TYR A 214 19.26 20.54 8.33
C TYR A 214 20.10 21.76 8.65
N ASP A 215 20.59 21.84 9.91
CA ASP A 215 21.45 22.93 10.37
C ASP A 215 22.93 22.56 10.16
N GLN A 216 23.65 23.37 9.37
CA GLN A 216 25.10 23.26 9.15
C GLN A 216 25.93 23.23 10.42
N ASN A 217 25.49 23.98 11.41
CA ASN A 217 26.19 24.13 12.67
C ASN A 217 25.80 23.06 13.69
N SER A 218 25.09 22.00 13.25
CA SER A 218 24.73 20.90 14.12
C SER A 218 25.97 20.27 14.75
N ARG A 219 25.98 20.18 16.08
CA ARG A 219 27.07 19.56 16.84
C ARG A 219 27.08 18.04 16.71
N LEU A 220 25.93 17.45 16.40
CA LEU A 220 25.79 16.00 16.22
C LEU A 220 26.31 15.57 14.86
N TYR A 221 26.04 16.38 13.85
CA TYR A 221 26.40 16.09 12.48
C TYR A 221 26.51 17.39 11.69
N PRO A 222 27.72 17.80 11.30
CA PRO A 222 27.88 18.96 10.44
C PRO A 222 27.36 18.60 9.05
N PHE A 223 26.40 19.38 8.56
CA PHE A 223 25.86 19.23 7.22
C PHE A 223 26.50 20.24 6.28
N ASP A 224 26.84 19.79 5.06
CA ASP A 224 27.18 20.71 3.98
C ASP A 224 25.86 21.29 3.42
N GLU A 225 25.51 22.46 3.92
CA GLU A 225 24.27 23.18 3.65
C GLU A 225 23.99 23.34 2.18
N ASP A 226 25.03 23.69 1.47
CA ASP A 226 24.87 24.16 0.11
C ASP A 226 24.35 23.07 -0.84
N SER A 227 24.68 21.80 -0.59
CA SER A 227 24.35 20.72 -1.54
C SER A 227 22.84 20.51 -1.65
N TYR A 228 22.10 20.44 -0.55
CA TYR A 228 20.66 20.21 -0.59
C TYR A 228 19.87 21.42 -1.10
N GLU A 229 20.26 22.64 -0.68
CA GLU A 229 19.67 23.86 -1.21
C GLU A 229 19.93 24.04 -2.70
N GLN A 230 21.11 23.63 -3.18
CA GLN A 230 21.42 23.64 -4.60
C GLN A 230 20.58 22.63 -5.39
N ILE A 231 20.32 21.43 -4.84
CA ILE A 231 19.39 20.47 -5.48
C ILE A 231 17.98 21.09 -5.60
N ARG A 232 17.48 21.75 -4.55
CA ARG A 232 16.19 22.45 -4.56
C ARG A 232 16.15 23.53 -5.64
N ALA A 233 17.20 24.33 -5.74
CA ALA A 233 17.34 25.36 -6.76
C ALA A 233 17.37 24.80 -8.18
N GLU A 234 18.16 23.72 -8.43
CA GLU A 234 18.27 23.07 -9.72
C GLU A 234 16.95 22.39 -10.15
N THR A 235 16.26 21.75 -9.21
CA THR A 235 15.02 21.01 -9.48
C THR A 235 13.76 21.88 -9.40
N GLY A 236 13.85 23.08 -8.85
CA GLY A 236 12.74 24.03 -8.75
C GLY A 236 11.61 23.55 -7.82
N THR A 237 11.91 22.69 -6.83
CA THR A 237 10.93 22.16 -5.89
C THR A 237 11.47 22.18 -4.46
N GLN A 238 10.58 22.18 -3.47
CA GLN A 238 10.96 22.21 -2.06
C GLN A 238 11.42 20.82 -1.55
N ILE A 239 10.85 19.75 -2.08
CA ILE A 239 11.15 18.37 -1.69
C ILE A 239 11.53 17.57 -2.95
N PRO A 240 12.78 17.68 -3.41
CA PRO A 240 13.25 16.97 -4.59
C PRO A 240 13.46 15.46 -4.35
N VAL A 241 13.52 15.03 -3.09
CA VAL A 241 13.86 13.66 -2.68
C VAL A 241 12.79 13.14 -1.73
N ILE A 242 12.24 11.96 -2.02
CA ILE A 242 11.25 11.26 -1.19
C ILE A 242 11.79 9.87 -0.85
N GLN A 243 11.57 9.42 0.39
CA GLN A 243 11.91 8.05 0.80
C GLN A 243 11.09 7.03 0.01
N GLY A 244 11.75 6.00 -0.51
CA GLY A 244 11.14 5.02 -1.40
C GLY A 244 10.11 4.13 -0.71
N ASP A 245 10.33 3.76 0.55
CA ASP A 245 9.37 2.98 1.34
C ASP A 245 8.09 3.78 1.63
N TRP A 246 8.22 5.07 1.97
CA TRP A 246 7.09 5.97 2.13
C TRP A 246 6.30 6.11 0.81
N PHE A 247 7.00 6.28 -0.31
CA PHE A 247 6.35 6.35 -1.62
C PHE A 247 5.55 5.08 -1.91
N ILE A 248 6.11 3.90 -1.65
CA ILE A 248 5.40 2.63 -1.86
C ILE A 248 4.13 2.59 -1.00
N ALA A 249 4.23 2.90 0.28
CA ALA A 249 3.11 2.79 1.21
C ALA A 249 1.98 3.79 0.92
N HIS A 250 2.31 5.01 0.49
CA HIS A 250 1.31 6.07 0.33
C HIS A 250 0.82 6.23 -1.11
N ALA A 251 1.68 6.03 -2.12
CA ALA A 251 1.28 6.16 -3.51
C ALA A 251 0.50 4.94 -4.05
N SER A 252 0.60 3.79 -3.38
CA SER A 252 -0.18 2.59 -3.72
C SER A 252 -1.67 2.68 -3.36
N ARG A 253 -2.08 3.67 -2.55
CA ARG A 253 -3.44 3.81 -2.00
C ARG A 253 -4.00 5.22 -2.14
N PRO A 254 -5.33 5.41 -1.97
CA PRO A 254 -5.93 6.73 -1.87
C PRO A 254 -5.33 7.58 -0.72
N PRO A 255 -5.28 8.91 -0.87
CA PRO A 255 -5.73 9.67 -2.04
C PRO A 255 -4.70 9.73 -3.18
N LEU A 256 -3.40 9.47 -2.92
CA LEU A 256 -2.32 9.65 -3.89
C LEU A 256 -2.49 8.75 -5.12
N TYR A 257 -2.94 7.52 -4.94
CA TYR A 257 -3.21 6.60 -6.04
C TYR A 257 -4.11 7.24 -7.11
N PHE A 258 -5.22 7.80 -6.70
CA PHE A 258 -6.15 8.46 -7.61
C PHE A 258 -5.60 9.77 -8.20
N THR A 259 -4.88 10.53 -7.39
CA THR A 259 -4.29 11.81 -7.78
C THR A 259 -3.22 11.62 -8.85
N LEU A 260 -2.29 10.68 -8.65
CA LEU A 260 -1.18 10.44 -9.57
C LEU A 260 -1.66 9.90 -10.92
N LEU A 261 -2.66 9.03 -10.92
CA LEU A 261 -3.31 8.54 -12.13
C LEU A 261 -4.33 9.52 -12.73
N ASN A 262 -4.65 10.62 -12.01
CA ASN A 262 -5.69 11.57 -12.38
C ASN A 262 -7.04 10.88 -12.63
N LEU A 263 -7.46 10.00 -11.71
CA LEU A 263 -8.72 9.28 -11.81
C LEU A 263 -9.90 10.13 -11.33
N PRO A 264 -11.04 10.09 -12.03
CA PRO A 264 -12.23 10.86 -11.67
C PRO A 264 -12.89 10.30 -10.40
N ASP A 265 -13.89 11.00 -9.89
CA ASP A 265 -14.64 10.64 -8.68
C ASP A 265 -15.88 9.75 -8.96
N SER A 266 -16.09 9.38 -10.21
CA SER A 266 -17.24 8.57 -10.64
C SER A 266 -16.90 7.62 -11.78
N LEU A 267 -17.64 6.51 -11.86
CA LEU A 267 -17.54 5.53 -12.94
C LEU A 267 -17.84 6.17 -14.31
N ASN A 268 -18.87 7.01 -14.39
CA ASN A 268 -19.17 7.72 -15.63
C ASN A 268 -18.00 8.64 -16.08
N GLY A 269 -17.33 9.28 -15.14
CA GLY A 269 -16.10 10.04 -15.43
C GLY A 269 -14.99 9.16 -15.96
N LEU A 270 -14.83 7.96 -15.40
CA LEU A 270 -13.84 6.97 -15.85
C LEU A 270 -14.18 6.45 -17.25
N GLU A 271 -15.43 6.10 -17.52
CA GLU A 271 -15.91 5.72 -18.86
C GLU A 271 -15.55 6.80 -19.90
N GLN A 272 -15.85 8.07 -19.58
CA GLN A 272 -15.52 9.20 -20.46
C GLN A 272 -14.01 9.35 -20.68
N GLN A 273 -13.21 9.23 -19.61
CA GLN A 273 -11.75 9.33 -19.68
C GLN A 273 -11.14 8.22 -20.55
N LEU A 274 -11.66 7.00 -20.44
CA LEU A 274 -11.20 5.83 -21.19
C LEU A 274 -11.80 5.75 -22.60
N GLY A 275 -12.90 6.44 -22.85
CA GLY A 275 -13.65 6.38 -24.11
C GLY A 275 -14.45 5.09 -24.25
N VAL A 276 -14.98 4.57 -23.13
CA VAL A 276 -15.86 3.40 -23.06
C VAL A 276 -17.28 3.84 -22.78
N ASP A 277 -18.24 3.18 -23.38
CA ASP A 277 -19.67 3.31 -23.11
C ASP A 277 -20.21 1.90 -22.80
N ILE A 278 -20.27 1.58 -21.52
CA ILE A 278 -20.69 0.26 -21.02
C ILE A 278 -22.08 -0.09 -21.56
N GLN A 279 -23.05 0.83 -21.42
CA GLN A 279 -24.43 0.55 -21.81
C GLN A 279 -24.56 0.32 -23.32
N ARG A 280 -23.91 1.15 -24.12
CA ARG A 280 -23.89 0.96 -25.58
C ARG A 280 -23.29 -0.37 -25.98
N ASN A 281 -22.18 -0.76 -25.35
CA ASN A 281 -21.52 -2.05 -25.65
C ASN A 281 -22.43 -3.24 -25.31
N ILE A 282 -23.19 -3.16 -24.21
CA ILE A 282 -24.21 -4.16 -23.86
C ILE A 282 -25.35 -4.18 -24.88
N ASP A 283 -25.89 -3.00 -25.24
CA ASP A 283 -27.00 -2.89 -26.18
C ASP A 283 -26.64 -3.37 -27.61
N THR A 284 -25.37 -3.24 -27.98
CA THR A 284 -24.84 -3.67 -29.29
C THR A 284 -24.13 -5.02 -29.24
N GLU A 285 -24.18 -5.72 -28.10
CA GLU A 285 -23.55 -7.05 -27.89
C GLU A 285 -22.02 -7.03 -28.16
N GLN A 286 -21.38 -5.87 -27.87
CA GLN A 286 -19.92 -5.67 -28.01
C GLN A 286 -19.21 -5.78 -26.65
N VAL A 287 -19.61 -6.77 -25.87
CA VAL A 287 -19.08 -7.05 -24.53
C VAL A 287 -18.88 -8.56 -24.36
N LEU A 288 -17.85 -8.93 -23.61
CA LEU A 288 -17.68 -10.32 -23.16
C LEU A 288 -18.07 -10.38 -21.68
N ARG A 289 -19.16 -11.06 -21.38
CA ARG A 289 -19.69 -11.22 -20.02
C ARG A 289 -19.47 -12.64 -19.51
N SER A 290 -19.20 -12.76 -18.23
CA SER A 290 -19.14 -14.04 -17.52
C SER A 290 -19.71 -13.87 -16.12
N GLY A 291 -20.52 -14.83 -15.69
CA GLY A 291 -21.05 -14.84 -14.33
C GLY A 291 -20.81 -16.19 -13.66
N PHE A 292 -20.51 -16.16 -12.36
CA PHE A 292 -20.13 -17.33 -11.60
C PHE A 292 -20.48 -17.18 -10.11
N ALA A 293 -20.59 -18.33 -9.44
CA ALA A 293 -20.76 -18.41 -8.00
C ALA A 293 -19.37 -18.33 -7.31
N ASN A 294 -19.32 -17.77 -6.11
CA ASN A 294 -18.10 -17.69 -5.26
C ASN A 294 -16.91 -17.02 -5.95
N ALA A 295 -16.91 -15.72 -5.93
CA ALA A 295 -15.87 -14.91 -6.60
C ALA A 295 -14.45 -15.05 -6.02
N GLY A 296 -14.29 -15.64 -4.84
CA GLY A 296 -13.04 -15.69 -4.08
C GLY A 296 -13.00 -14.60 -3.01
N PRO A 297 -12.86 -13.31 -3.35
CA PRO A 297 -12.99 -12.20 -2.39
C PRO A 297 -14.41 -12.05 -1.82
N SER A 298 -15.44 -12.52 -2.53
CA SER A 298 -16.83 -12.58 -2.09
C SER A 298 -17.34 -14.02 -2.10
N GLN A 299 -18.18 -14.37 -1.12
CA GLN A 299 -18.93 -15.64 -1.11
C GLN A 299 -20.20 -15.58 -1.98
N ASN A 300 -20.55 -14.39 -2.46
CA ASN A 300 -21.69 -14.16 -3.32
C ASN A 300 -21.33 -14.37 -4.80
N ASN A 301 -22.36 -14.37 -5.63
CA ASN A 301 -22.19 -14.40 -7.08
C ASN A 301 -21.47 -13.14 -7.57
N ARG A 302 -20.84 -13.22 -8.72
CA ARG A 302 -20.20 -12.10 -9.40
C ARG A 302 -20.45 -12.19 -10.91
N VAL A 303 -20.63 -11.04 -11.52
CA VAL A 303 -20.59 -10.90 -12.98
C VAL A 303 -19.38 -10.04 -13.33
N ILE A 304 -18.67 -10.42 -14.39
CA ILE A 304 -17.59 -9.61 -14.95
C ILE A 304 -17.89 -9.31 -16.42
N GLU A 305 -17.49 -8.15 -16.85
CA GLU A 305 -17.59 -7.71 -18.25
C GLU A 305 -16.27 -7.16 -18.74
N ARG A 306 -15.94 -7.49 -19.99
CA ARG A 306 -14.79 -6.94 -20.71
C ARG A 306 -15.26 -6.10 -21.88
N HIS A 307 -14.78 -4.86 -21.92
CA HIS A 307 -15.01 -3.89 -22.99
C HIS A 307 -13.68 -3.50 -23.65
N GLU A 308 -13.67 -3.41 -24.98
CA GLU A 308 -12.49 -2.98 -25.71
C GLU A 308 -12.25 -1.48 -25.56
N LEU A 309 -10.99 -1.08 -25.28
CA LEU A 309 -10.59 0.34 -25.19
C LEU A 309 -10.34 1.00 -26.56
N GLY A 310 -10.52 0.29 -27.64
CA GLY A 310 -10.24 0.80 -28.99
C GLY A 310 -8.76 1.14 -29.22
N GLY A 311 -8.34 1.24 -30.49
CA GLY A 311 -6.97 1.64 -30.83
C GLY A 311 -5.86 0.73 -30.28
N ASN A 312 -6.16 -0.53 -30.02
CA ASN A 312 -5.21 -1.49 -29.42
C ASN A 312 -4.67 -1.08 -28.04
N ARG A 313 -5.46 -0.33 -27.25
CA ARG A 313 -5.09 0.07 -25.88
C ARG A 313 -5.35 -1.00 -24.82
N GLY A 314 -5.99 -2.13 -25.20
CA GLY A 314 -6.38 -3.20 -24.30
C GLY A 314 -7.83 -3.11 -23.89
N ALA A 315 -8.17 -3.48 -22.67
CA ALA A 315 -9.52 -3.64 -22.20
C ALA A 315 -9.81 -2.86 -20.91
N PHE A 316 -11.10 -2.61 -20.72
CA PHE A 316 -11.71 -2.17 -19.48
C PHE A 316 -12.59 -3.29 -18.95
N TRP A 317 -12.25 -3.82 -17.78
CA TRP A 317 -13.00 -4.86 -17.09
C TRP A 317 -13.83 -4.23 -15.97
N VAL A 318 -15.07 -4.65 -15.86
CA VAL A 318 -15.99 -4.27 -14.77
C VAL A 318 -16.41 -5.53 -14.04
N SER A 319 -16.36 -5.55 -12.71
CA SER A 319 -17.10 -6.53 -11.93
C SER A 319 -18.37 -5.91 -11.38
N TYR A 320 -19.40 -6.75 -11.23
CA TYR A 320 -20.63 -6.45 -10.51
C TYR A 320 -20.67 -7.35 -9.28
N ASP A 321 -20.68 -6.73 -8.12
CA ASP A 321 -20.56 -7.38 -6.82
C ASP A 321 -21.83 -7.23 -6.01
N PHE A 322 -22.15 -8.27 -5.23
CA PHE A 322 -23.41 -8.40 -4.53
C PHE A 322 -23.20 -8.70 -3.05
N SER A 323 -24.03 -8.11 -2.19
CA SER A 323 -24.05 -8.37 -0.74
C SER A 323 -24.87 -9.63 -0.38
N SER A 324 -25.60 -10.19 -1.34
CA SER A 324 -26.41 -11.41 -1.19
C SER A 324 -26.64 -12.07 -2.54
N ASN A 325 -27.27 -13.27 -2.55
CA ASN A 325 -27.71 -13.97 -3.75
C ASN A 325 -29.26 -14.09 -3.80
N LEU A 326 -29.97 -13.05 -3.32
CA LEU A 326 -31.44 -13.04 -3.25
C LEU A 326 -32.02 -12.00 -4.21
N ASP A 327 -33.24 -12.24 -4.68
CA ASP A 327 -33.97 -11.33 -5.57
C ASP A 327 -33.12 -10.91 -6.79
N LEU A 328 -33.13 -9.63 -7.14
CA LEU A 328 -32.35 -9.09 -8.27
C LEU A 328 -30.83 -9.17 -8.10
N LYS A 329 -30.34 -9.62 -6.93
CA LYS A 329 -28.92 -9.92 -6.70
C LYS A 329 -28.55 -11.38 -7.02
N ASN A 330 -29.54 -12.20 -7.37
CA ASN A 330 -29.30 -13.55 -7.85
C ASN A 330 -29.08 -13.56 -9.36
N VAL A 331 -27.84 -13.46 -9.80
CA VAL A 331 -27.47 -13.35 -11.20
C VAL A 331 -27.84 -14.56 -12.04
N PHE A 332 -28.05 -15.74 -11.42
CA PHE A 332 -28.53 -16.93 -12.14
C PHE A 332 -30.02 -16.85 -12.47
N ALA A 333 -30.81 -16.20 -11.60
CA ALA A 333 -32.23 -15.95 -11.84
C ALA A 333 -32.44 -14.67 -12.67
N HIS A 334 -31.51 -13.70 -12.59
CA HIS A 334 -31.60 -12.38 -13.19
C HIS A 334 -30.36 -12.05 -14.02
N PRO A 335 -29.98 -12.85 -15.04
CA PRO A 335 -28.74 -12.64 -15.79
C PRO A 335 -28.72 -11.34 -16.62
N LEU A 336 -29.89 -10.78 -16.92
CA LEU A 336 -30.04 -9.59 -17.77
C LEU A 336 -30.47 -8.33 -17.02
N ASP A 337 -31.03 -8.46 -15.80
CA ASP A 337 -31.68 -7.39 -15.04
C ASP A 337 -31.25 -7.36 -13.57
N PHE A 338 -30.11 -7.94 -13.23
CA PHE A 338 -29.55 -7.92 -11.88
C PHE A 338 -29.30 -6.48 -11.37
N GLN A 339 -29.23 -6.33 -10.05
CA GLN A 339 -28.90 -5.07 -9.37
C GLN A 339 -27.69 -5.30 -8.45
N GLU A 340 -26.57 -4.71 -8.82
CA GLU A 340 -25.33 -4.76 -8.05
C GLU A 340 -25.33 -3.83 -6.84
N ASP A 341 -24.48 -4.11 -5.86
CA ASP A 341 -24.19 -3.20 -4.74
C ASP A 341 -22.99 -2.31 -5.03
N GLY A 342 -22.14 -2.69 -5.97
CA GLY A 342 -20.96 -1.98 -6.42
C GLY A 342 -20.13 -2.86 -7.35
N GLY A 343 -18.90 -2.45 -7.62
CA GLY A 343 -18.00 -3.21 -8.45
C GLY A 343 -16.58 -2.69 -8.42
N GLU A 344 -15.69 -3.54 -8.89
CA GLU A 344 -14.27 -3.26 -9.12
C GLU A 344 -14.02 -3.14 -10.61
N MET A 345 -13.25 -2.14 -11.02
CA MET A 345 -12.86 -1.95 -12.41
C MET A 345 -11.37 -2.09 -12.55
N ILE A 346 -10.95 -2.85 -13.56
CA ILE A 346 -9.55 -3.03 -13.95
C ILE A 346 -9.42 -2.61 -15.40
N PHE A 347 -8.52 -1.68 -15.68
CA PHE A 347 -8.35 -1.19 -17.05
C PHE A 347 -6.87 -1.13 -17.42
N ASN A 348 -6.56 -1.37 -18.68
CA ASN A 348 -5.22 -1.20 -19.17
C ASN A 348 -4.84 0.28 -19.22
N LEU A 349 -3.66 0.59 -18.68
CA LEU A 349 -2.96 1.83 -18.93
C LEU A 349 -2.33 1.81 -20.33
N ASP A 350 -2.05 2.97 -20.89
CA ASP A 350 -1.44 3.07 -22.22
C ASP A 350 -0.05 2.40 -22.30
N ASN A 351 0.64 2.25 -21.17
CA ASN A 351 1.93 1.56 -21.06
C ASN A 351 1.81 0.03 -20.92
N GLY A 352 0.59 -0.51 -20.89
CA GLY A 352 0.30 -1.94 -20.81
C GLY A 352 0.16 -2.50 -19.39
N LEU A 353 0.45 -1.75 -18.34
CA LEU A 353 0.10 -2.09 -16.97
C LEU A 353 -1.38 -1.84 -16.71
N GLN A 354 -1.83 -1.92 -15.46
CA GLN A 354 -3.25 -1.82 -15.09
C GLN A 354 -3.49 -0.71 -14.08
N GLY A 355 -4.62 -0.01 -14.26
CA GLY A 355 -5.22 0.85 -13.28
C GLY A 355 -6.46 0.19 -12.66
N TYR A 356 -6.81 0.61 -11.45
CA TYR A 356 -7.87 0.03 -10.64
C TYR A 356 -8.81 1.10 -10.12
N PHE A 357 -10.08 0.75 -9.97
CA PHE A 357 -11.10 1.66 -9.51
C PHE A 357 -12.20 0.88 -8.79
N ILE A 358 -12.74 1.41 -7.72
CA ILE A 358 -13.86 0.83 -6.99
C ILE A 358 -15.02 1.81 -7.02
N ALA A 359 -16.22 1.34 -7.32
CA ALA A 359 -17.44 2.15 -7.30
C ALA A 359 -18.57 1.45 -6.55
N ASN A 360 -19.44 2.25 -5.91
CA ASN A 360 -20.72 1.75 -5.40
C ASN A 360 -21.75 1.66 -6.52
N ALA A 361 -22.94 1.11 -6.24
CA ALA A 361 -24.05 0.98 -7.18
C ALA A 361 -24.52 2.31 -7.82
N ALA A 362 -24.22 3.45 -7.20
CA ALA A 362 -24.50 4.77 -7.77
C ALA A 362 -23.38 5.28 -8.69
N GLY A 363 -22.34 4.49 -8.90
CA GLY A 363 -21.17 4.83 -9.70
C GLY A 363 -20.22 5.84 -9.04
N ARG A 364 -20.34 6.10 -7.73
CA ARG A 364 -19.41 6.95 -6.98
C ARG A 364 -18.15 6.16 -6.64
N ARG A 365 -16.98 6.74 -6.86
CA ARG A 365 -15.70 6.17 -6.47
C ARG A 365 -15.62 5.96 -4.97
N LEU A 366 -15.02 4.83 -4.57
CA LEU A 366 -14.75 4.47 -3.19
C LEU A 366 -13.23 4.28 -2.99
N ASP A 367 -12.73 4.68 -1.82
CA ASP A 367 -11.37 4.40 -1.38
C ASP A 367 -11.24 2.93 -0.95
N LYS A 368 -12.28 2.43 -0.27
CA LYS A 368 -12.39 1.03 0.18
C LYS A 368 -13.76 0.46 -0.18
N ALA A 369 -13.77 -0.79 -0.59
CA ALA A 369 -15.02 -1.52 -0.80
C ALA A 369 -15.65 -1.94 0.54
N PRO A 370 -17.00 -1.97 0.64
CA PRO A 370 -17.68 -2.48 1.84
C PRO A 370 -17.34 -3.95 2.10
N SER A 371 -16.90 -4.28 3.31
CA SER A 371 -16.46 -5.64 3.70
C SER A 371 -17.57 -6.71 3.70
N ASN A 372 -18.82 -6.30 3.65
CA ASN A 372 -19.96 -7.20 3.46
C ASN A 372 -20.21 -7.58 1.99
N VAL A 373 -19.50 -6.94 1.06
CA VAL A 373 -19.57 -7.25 -0.39
C VAL A 373 -18.34 -8.03 -0.81
N VAL A 374 -17.13 -7.48 -0.54
CA VAL A 374 -15.85 -8.10 -0.85
C VAL A 374 -14.87 -7.96 0.31
N GLN A 375 -13.91 -8.87 0.43
CA GLN A 375 -12.91 -8.87 1.49
C GLN A 375 -11.51 -9.15 0.93
N ASP A 376 -10.52 -8.51 1.54
CA ASP A 376 -9.10 -8.79 1.34
C ASP A 376 -8.51 -9.43 2.61
N PRO A 377 -8.28 -10.76 2.62
CA PRO A 377 -7.72 -11.44 3.79
C PRO A 377 -6.29 -11.01 4.14
N ALA A 378 -5.58 -10.35 3.22
CA ALA A 378 -4.23 -9.84 3.46
C ALA A 378 -4.25 -8.46 4.13
N ALA A 379 -5.33 -7.69 3.99
CA ALA A 379 -5.46 -6.39 4.61
C ALA A 379 -5.69 -6.50 6.13
N ARG A 380 -5.12 -5.59 6.91
CA ARG A 380 -5.25 -5.56 8.39
C ARG A 380 -6.69 -5.42 8.86
N ASP A 381 -7.50 -4.67 8.15
CA ASP A 381 -8.92 -4.42 8.44
C ASP A 381 -9.86 -5.32 7.60
N GLY A 382 -9.30 -6.16 6.74
CA GLY A 382 -10.05 -7.05 5.85
C GLY A 382 -10.76 -6.33 4.71
N ALA A 383 -10.57 -5.03 4.53
CA ALA A 383 -11.20 -4.26 3.47
C ALA A 383 -10.37 -4.28 2.19
N VAL A 384 -11.04 -4.35 1.04
CA VAL A 384 -10.39 -4.15 -0.26
C VAL A 384 -10.15 -2.65 -0.46
N GLU A 385 -8.89 -2.23 -0.45
CA GLU A 385 -8.47 -0.84 -0.64
C GLU A 385 -8.04 -0.62 -2.10
N ALA A 386 -8.58 0.43 -2.72
CA ALA A 386 -8.29 0.76 -4.10
C ALA A 386 -6.78 0.97 -4.34
N GLY A 387 -6.25 0.37 -5.39
CA GLY A 387 -4.82 0.37 -5.68
C GLY A 387 -4.08 -0.72 -4.91
N LEU A 388 -3.89 -0.58 -3.60
CA LEU A 388 -3.06 -1.48 -2.79
C LEU A 388 -3.53 -2.94 -2.84
N SER A 389 -4.79 -3.21 -2.48
CA SER A 389 -5.36 -4.58 -2.52
C SER A 389 -5.43 -5.12 -3.94
N CYS A 390 -5.79 -4.27 -4.90
CA CYS A 390 -5.86 -4.65 -6.30
C CYS A 390 -4.48 -5.07 -6.84
N MET A 391 -3.45 -4.23 -6.63
CA MET A 391 -2.08 -4.56 -7.02
C MET A 391 -1.60 -5.83 -6.33
N ASN A 392 -1.90 -6.02 -5.04
CA ASN A 392 -1.51 -7.23 -4.31
C ASN A 392 -2.04 -8.52 -4.96
N CYS A 393 -3.32 -8.53 -5.38
CA CYS A 393 -3.93 -9.69 -6.03
C CYS A 393 -3.52 -9.83 -7.50
N HIS A 394 -3.36 -8.72 -8.23
CA HIS A 394 -3.19 -8.70 -9.68
C HIS A 394 -1.74 -8.48 -10.16
N GLN A 395 -0.78 -8.26 -9.26
CA GLN A 395 0.61 -7.91 -9.59
C GLN A 395 1.37 -8.94 -10.43
N GLN A 396 1.00 -10.22 -10.36
CA GLN A 396 1.74 -11.27 -11.06
C GLN A 396 1.31 -11.41 -12.54
N ASP A 397 0.04 -11.52 -12.78
CA ASP A 397 -0.50 -11.86 -14.10
C ASP A 397 -1.53 -10.87 -14.63
N GLY A 398 -1.85 -9.83 -13.86
CA GLY A 398 -2.91 -8.91 -14.19
C GLY A 398 -4.28 -9.55 -13.98
N GLN A 399 -5.02 -9.83 -15.04
CA GLN A 399 -6.33 -10.45 -14.94
C GLN A 399 -6.28 -11.91 -14.47
N LEU A 400 -7.21 -12.28 -13.59
CA LEU A 400 -7.36 -13.64 -13.07
C LEU A 400 -8.51 -14.36 -13.81
N PRO A 401 -8.21 -15.44 -14.58
CA PRO A 401 -9.23 -16.13 -15.37
C PRO A 401 -10.36 -16.69 -14.50
N LYS A 402 -11.59 -16.50 -14.97
CA LYS A 402 -12.82 -17.09 -14.41
C LYS A 402 -13.65 -17.70 -15.54
N TYR A 403 -14.43 -18.71 -15.21
CA TYR A 403 -15.28 -19.40 -16.17
C TYR A 403 -16.75 -19.02 -15.94
N ASP A 404 -17.48 -18.84 -17.03
CA ASP A 404 -18.91 -18.59 -16.98
C ASP A 404 -19.70 -19.84 -16.55
N GLU A 405 -20.65 -19.63 -15.66
CA GLU A 405 -21.60 -20.65 -15.20
C GLU A 405 -23.05 -20.30 -15.61
N ILE A 406 -23.30 -19.02 -15.96
CA ILE A 406 -24.66 -18.55 -16.27
C ILE A 406 -25.16 -19.07 -17.61
N ARG A 407 -24.29 -19.14 -18.61
CA ARG A 407 -24.63 -19.67 -19.94
C ARG A 407 -25.21 -21.07 -19.86
N ASP A 408 -24.53 -21.99 -19.19
CA ASP A 408 -24.95 -23.37 -19.03
C ASP A 408 -26.22 -23.49 -18.18
N PHE A 409 -26.33 -22.66 -17.14
CA PHE A 409 -27.52 -22.60 -16.30
C PHE A 409 -28.75 -22.14 -17.10
N ALA A 410 -28.66 -21.09 -17.92
CA ALA A 410 -29.77 -20.61 -18.74
C ALA A 410 -30.27 -21.66 -19.75
N LEU A 411 -29.36 -22.44 -20.34
CA LEU A 411 -29.70 -23.52 -21.27
C LEU A 411 -30.48 -24.65 -20.57
N THR A 412 -30.26 -24.87 -19.28
CA THR A 412 -30.85 -25.99 -18.53
C THR A 412 -32.10 -25.60 -17.74
N ALA A 413 -32.23 -24.33 -17.36
CA ALA A 413 -33.31 -23.85 -16.47
C ALA A 413 -34.66 -23.61 -17.12
N GLY A 414 -34.79 -23.79 -18.45
CA GLY A 414 -36.05 -23.64 -19.17
C GLY A 414 -36.54 -22.18 -19.32
N ALA A 415 -35.63 -21.26 -19.40
CA ALA A 415 -35.93 -19.86 -19.64
C ALA A 415 -36.63 -19.60 -21.00
N ASN A 416 -37.22 -18.42 -21.16
CA ASN A 416 -37.84 -17.98 -22.41
C ASN A 416 -36.81 -17.99 -23.55
N PRO A 417 -37.12 -18.54 -24.76
CA PRO A 417 -36.18 -18.58 -25.87
C PRO A 417 -35.54 -17.22 -26.24
N GLN A 418 -36.29 -16.10 -26.18
CA GLN A 418 -35.78 -14.77 -26.46
C GLN A 418 -34.80 -14.26 -25.40
N GLU A 419 -34.99 -14.67 -24.16
CA GLU A 419 -34.08 -14.37 -23.04
C GLU A 419 -32.82 -15.22 -23.15
N ILE A 420 -32.94 -16.49 -23.52
CA ILE A 420 -31.81 -17.40 -23.79
C ILE A 420 -30.93 -16.78 -24.89
N ASP A 421 -31.50 -16.35 -26.01
CA ASP A 421 -30.74 -15.77 -27.13
C ASP A 421 -29.92 -14.57 -26.66
N LYS A 422 -30.50 -13.67 -25.84
CA LYS A 422 -29.80 -12.51 -25.30
C LYS A 422 -28.72 -12.89 -24.28
N VAL A 423 -28.97 -13.88 -23.42
CA VAL A 423 -27.97 -14.42 -22.50
C VAL A 423 -26.79 -15.00 -23.28
N LEU A 424 -27.06 -15.77 -24.32
CA LEU A 424 -26.02 -16.41 -25.13
C LEU A 424 -25.20 -15.42 -25.96
N ALA A 425 -25.75 -14.25 -26.28
CA ALA A 425 -25.05 -13.18 -26.98
C ALA A 425 -24.08 -12.43 -26.04
N LEU A 426 -24.44 -12.23 -24.79
CA LEU A 426 -23.64 -11.49 -23.79
C LEU A 426 -22.66 -12.39 -23.05
N TYR A 427 -23.13 -13.54 -22.54
CA TYR A 427 -22.33 -14.51 -21.79
C TYR A 427 -21.64 -15.47 -22.77
N VAL A 428 -20.39 -15.18 -23.05
CA VAL A 428 -19.64 -15.82 -24.12
C VAL A 428 -19.14 -17.22 -23.75
N PRO A 429 -18.83 -18.09 -24.74
CA PRO A 429 -18.23 -19.39 -24.47
C PRO A 429 -16.90 -19.26 -23.71
N PRO A 430 -16.55 -20.21 -22.81
CA PRO A 430 -15.29 -20.19 -22.06
C PRO A 430 -14.05 -20.06 -22.93
N THR A 431 -14.06 -20.62 -24.15
CA THR A 431 -12.94 -20.53 -25.09
C THR A 431 -12.69 -19.11 -25.58
N GLU A 432 -13.72 -18.34 -25.82
CA GLU A 432 -13.64 -16.94 -26.26
C GLU A 432 -13.15 -16.05 -25.11
N LEU A 433 -13.71 -16.23 -23.93
CA LEU A 433 -13.29 -15.50 -22.73
C LEU A 433 -11.82 -15.77 -22.40
N MET A 434 -11.34 -17.01 -22.53
CA MET A 434 -9.94 -17.37 -22.30
C MET A 434 -8.98 -16.72 -23.29
N VAL A 435 -9.38 -16.52 -24.54
CA VAL A 435 -8.57 -15.76 -25.51
C VAL A 435 -8.38 -14.33 -25.00
N ALA A 436 -9.46 -13.68 -24.58
CA ALA A 436 -9.42 -12.31 -24.05
C ALA A 436 -8.54 -12.20 -22.78
N PHE A 437 -8.69 -13.12 -21.83
CA PHE A 437 -7.82 -13.18 -20.65
C PHE A 437 -6.34 -13.32 -21.03
N ASN A 438 -6.00 -14.21 -21.93
CA ASN A 438 -4.64 -14.42 -22.38
C ASN A 438 -4.04 -13.18 -23.07
N GLU A 439 -4.80 -12.47 -23.87
CA GLU A 439 -4.37 -11.22 -24.52
C GLU A 439 -4.03 -10.16 -23.48
N ASP A 440 -4.93 -9.93 -22.52
CA ASP A 440 -4.73 -8.92 -21.48
C ASP A 440 -3.60 -9.28 -20.52
N GLN A 441 -3.46 -10.57 -20.15
CA GLN A 441 -2.32 -11.05 -19.37
C GLN A 441 -0.99 -10.90 -20.12
N ASN A 442 -0.95 -11.20 -21.41
CA ASN A 442 0.26 -11.06 -22.22
C ASN A 442 0.68 -9.59 -22.34
N ARG A 443 -0.28 -8.68 -22.49
CA ARG A 443 -0.03 -7.24 -22.50
C ARG A 443 0.61 -6.79 -21.18
N TYR A 444 0.02 -7.18 -20.07
CA TYR A 444 0.51 -6.86 -18.73
C TYR A 444 1.90 -7.45 -18.45
N ARG A 445 2.11 -8.73 -18.76
CA ARG A 445 3.41 -9.41 -18.58
C ARG A 445 4.50 -8.79 -19.46
N THR A 446 4.15 -8.35 -20.67
CA THR A 446 5.09 -7.67 -21.58
C THR A 446 5.56 -6.36 -20.98
N ALA A 447 4.65 -5.53 -20.46
CA ALA A 447 4.98 -4.28 -19.80
C ALA A 447 5.85 -4.51 -18.55
N ARG A 448 5.49 -5.48 -17.72
CA ARG A 448 6.25 -5.85 -16.53
C ARG A 448 7.66 -6.38 -16.86
N THR A 449 7.79 -7.18 -17.92
CA THR A 449 9.08 -7.69 -18.39
C THR A 449 9.97 -6.55 -18.90
N ALA A 450 9.39 -5.56 -19.56
CA ALA A 450 10.13 -4.37 -20.02
C ALA A 450 10.69 -3.52 -18.86
N LEU A 451 10.11 -3.62 -17.66
CA LEU A 451 10.65 -3.04 -16.43
C LEU A 451 11.82 -3.84 -15.82
N GLY A 452 12.19 -4.97 -16.42
CA GLY A 452 13.19 -5.89 -15.84
C GLY A 452 12.63 -6.77 -14.72
N ILE A 453 11.32 -6.75 -14.48
CA ILE A 453 10.64 -7.49 -13.42
C ILE A 453 9.99 -8.73 -14.05
N SER A 454 10.74 -9.81 -14.17
CA SER A 454 10.22 -11.07 -14.75
C SER A 454 9.25 -11.80 -13.81
N LYS A 455 9.54 -11.77 -12.52
CA LYS A 455 8.65 -12.11 -11.41
C LYS A 455 8.89 -11.06 -10.34
N LEU A 456 7.84 -10.40 -9.87
CA LEU A 456 7.95 -9.72 -8.60
C LEU A 456 8.37 -10.76 -7.57
N THR A 457 9.34 -10.42 -6.75
CA THR A 457 9.75 -11.25 -5.61
C THR A 457 8.51 -11.68 -4.85
N ASN A 458 8.57 -12.76 -4.09
CA ASN A 458 7.41 -13.27 -3.35
C ASN A 458 6.82 -12.29 -2.32
N THR A 459 7.39 -11.09 -2.21
CA THR A 459 6.93 -10.03 -1.32
C THR A 459 5.78 -9.26 -1.95
N SER A 460 4.66 -9.25 -1.28
CA SER A 460 3.46 -8.53 -1.73
C SER A 460 3.53 -7.03 -1.42
N MET A 461 2.71 -6.23 -2.12
CA MET A 461 2.58 -4.80 -1.81
C MET A 461 2.08 -4.57 -0.37
N HIS A 462 1.16 -5.41 0.13
CA HIS A 462 0.73 -5.40 1.53
C HIS A 462 1.87 -5.64 2.51
N GLU A 463 2.78 -6.55 2.20
CA GLU A 463 3.91 -6.84 3.07
C GLU A 463 4.88 -5.65 3.18
N LEU A 464 5.11 -4.92 2.07
CA LEU A 464 5.91 -3.70 2.08
C LEU A 464 5.22 -2.57 2.85
N ASP A 465 3.91 -2.44 2.68
CA ASP A 465 3.09 -1.52 3.45
C ASP A 465 3.09 -1.84 4.95
N ASP A 466 2.89 -3.10 5.30
CA ASP A 466 2.94 -3.57 6.68
C ASP A 466 4.30 -3.33 7.34
N ARG A 467 5.40 -3.48 6.59
CA ARG A 467 6.74 -3.14 7.07
C ARG A 467 6.90 -1.65 7.29
N HIS A 468 6.42 -0.83 6.36
CA HIS A 468 6.46 0.63 6.50
C HIS A 468 5.64 1.10 7.71
N LEU A 469 4.42 0.60 7.89
CA LEU A 469 3.55 0.92 9.02
C LEU A 469 3.95 0.23 10.34
N GLY A 470 5.02 -0.56 10.32
CA GLY A 470 5.52 -1.30 11.45
C GLY A 470 6.05 -0.44 12.58
N LEU A 471 6.40 -1.11 13.69
CA LEU A 471 7.07 -0.48 14.81
C LEU A 471 8.51 -0.14 14.41
N LEU A 472 8.90 1.12 14.55
CA LEU A 472 10.26 1.58 14.28
C LEU A 472 11.13 1.34 15.51
N ASP A 473 12.27 0.71 15.32
CA ASP A 473 13.29 0.59 16.34
C ASP A 473 14.28 1.77 16.35
N LEU A 474 15.32 1.67 17.17
CA LEU A 474 16.35 2.71 17.25
C LEU A 474 17.11 2.90 15.93
N ASN A 475 17.35 1.81 15.17
CA ASN A 475 18.08 1.88 13.90
C ASN A 475 17.22 2.55 12.83
N ASP A 476 15.93 2.20 12.77
CA ASP A 476 14.98 2.78 11.84
C ASP A 476 14.86 4.30 12.05
N VAL A 477 14.61 4.71 13.30
CA VAL A 477 14.47 6.15 13.63
C VAL A 477 15.77 6.90 13.35
N ALA A 478 16.92 6.35 13.73
CA ALA A 478 18.21 6.97 13.46
C ALA A 478 18.47 7.12 11.95
N ALA A 479 18.19 6.06 11.18
CA ALA A 479 18.36 6.06 9.74
C ALA A 479 17.48 7.10 9.03
N VAL A 480 16.21 7.23 9.45
CA VAL A 480 15.27 8.22 8.88
C VAL A 480 15.77 9.65 9.11
N ILE A 481 16.31 9.97 10.29
CA ILE A 481 16.84 11.30 10.60
C ILE A 481 18.31 11.50 10.19
N GLY A 482 18.92 10.50 9.52
CA GLY A 482 20.27 10.56 8.97
C GLY A 482 21.39 10.49 10.00
N LEU A 483 21.16 9.84 11.16
CA LEU A 483 22.15 9.61 12.20
C LEU A 483 22.53 8.13 12.31
N PRO A 484 23.77 7.81 12.72
CA PRO A 484 24.10 6.50 13.24
C PRO A 484 23.27 6.20 14.52
N ALA A 485 22.79 4.99 14.66
CA ALA A 485 21.96 4.59 15.82
C ALA A 485 22.67 4.82 17.18
N SER A 486 24.01 4.63 17.22
CA SER A 486 24.82 4.92 18.41
C SER A 486 24.78 6.40 18.82
N ASP A 487 24.65 7.31 17.86
CA ASP A 487 24.63 8.76 18.12
C ASP A 487 23.25 9.19 18.59
N LEU A 488 22.18 8.68 17.99
CA LEU A 488 20.82 8.88 18.47
C LEU A 488 20.68 8.33 19.92
N LYS A 489 21.12 7.10 20.18
CA LYS A 489 21.08 6.51 21.52
C LYS A 489 21.80 7.38 22.54
N ARG A 490 23.00 7.83 22.22
CA ARG A 490 23.81 8.70 23.11
C ARG A 490 23.08 10.02 23.40
N SER A 491 22.42 10.59 22.41
CA SER A 491 21.67 11.84 22.56
C SER A 491 20.42 11.67 23.43
N ILE A 492 19.69 10.55 23.25
CA ILE A 492 18.53 10.20 24.10
C ILE A 492 18.97 9.99 25.54
N ASP A 493 20.10 9.28 25.78
CA ASP A 493 20.60 9.00 27.12
C ASP A 493 21.13 10.27 27.83
N ALA A 494 21.72 11.21 27.08
CA ALA A 494 22.29 12.44 27.63
C ALA A 494 21.23 13.50 28.01
N SER A 495 20.15 13.61 27.26
CA SER A 495 19.16 14.68 27.44
C SER A 495 17.72 14.22 27.16
N PRO A 496 17.21 13.24 27.90
CA PRO A 496 15.89 12.66 27.62
C PRO A 496 14.73 13.66 27.77
N GLN A 497 14.92 14.71 28.60
CA GLN A 497 13.86 15.73 28.80
C GLN A 497 13.81 16.79 27.68
N ALA A 498 14.84 16.87 26.84
CA ALA A 498 14.88 17.77 25.70
C ALA A 498 14.20 17.19 24.44
N LEU A 499 13.79 15.94 24.50
CA LEU A 499 13.27 15.16 23.37
C LEU A 499 11.81 14.73 23.62
N PRO A 500 11.03 14.49 22.58
CA PRO A 500 9.65 14.02 22.71
C PRO A 500 9.56 12.75 23.56
N PRO A 501 8.57 12.63 24.46
CA PRO A 501 8.44 11.45 25.31
C PRO A 501 8.14 10.15 24.52
N GLU A 502 7.60 10.27 23.33
CA GLU A 502 7.26 9.15 22.43
C GLU A 502 8.49 8.34 21.99
N ILE A 503 9.69 8.96 21.98
CA ILE A 503 10.93 8.26 21.64
C ILE A 503 11.62 7.59 22.83
N VAL A 504 11.13 7.81 24.04
CA VAL A 504 11.73 7.22 25.27
C VAL A 504 11.82 5.69 25.21
N PRO A 505 10.84 4.95 24.64
CA PRO A 505 10.94 3.50 24.47
C PRO A 505 12.19 3.04 23.70
N LEU A 506 12.73 3.86 22.80
CA LEU A 506 13.95 3.55 22.03
C LEU A 506 15.22 3.44 22.90
N ARG A 507 15.18 3.89 24.15
CA ARG A 507 16.29 3.75 25.10
C ARG A 507 16.56 2.31 25.50
N THR A 508 15.51 1.49 25.50
CA THR A 508 15.58 0.09 25.92
C THR A 508 15.74 -0.81 24.72
N GLN A 509 16.54 -1.85 24.87
CA GLN A 509 16.69 -2.86 23.83
C GLN A 509 15.32 -3.49 23.50
N GLY A 510 14.98 -3.54 22.21
CA GLY A 510 13.68 -4.01 21.73
C GLY A 510 12.53 -3.02 21.92
N GLY A 511 12.81 -1.81 22.39
CA GLY A 511 11.84 -0.72 22.39
C GLY A 511 11.63 -0.16 20.99
N GLY A 512 10.45 0.39 20.74
CA GLY A 512 10.10 0.98 19.44
C GLY A 512 9.01 2.02 19.56
N ILE A 513 8.76 2.71 18.45
CA ILE A 513 7.73 3.73 18.30
C ILE A 513 6.87 3.42 17.09
N GLN A 514 5.55 3.58 17.20
CA GLN A 514 4.66 3.48 16.04
C GLN A 514 4.97 4.58 15.01
N ARG A 515 4.89 4.24 13.72
CA ARG A 515 5.22 5.16 12.62
C ARG A 515 4.47 6.48 12.72
N ASP A 516 3.14 6.45 12.90
CA ASP A 516 2.32 7.65 13.01
C ASP A 516 2.74 8.52 14.20
N SER A 517 3.07 7.89 15.33
CA SER A 517 3.57 8.60 16.52
C SER A 517 4.93 9.24 16.24
N PHE A 518 5.82 8.53 15.55
CA PHE A 518 7.12 9.07 15.15
C PHE A 518 6.98 10.27 14.21
N GLU A 519 6.16 10.15 13.19
CA GLU A 519 5.92 11.24 12.23
C GLU A 519 5.35 12.48 12.91
N SER A 520 4.47 12.30 13.88
CA SER A 520 3.88 13.41 14.64
C SER A 520 4.90 14.18 15.48
N VAL A 521 5.98 13.53 15.91
CA VAL A 521 7.01 14.14 16.77
C VAL A 521 8.33 14.39 16.05
N LEU A 522 8.46 14.03 14.77
CA LEU A 522 9.70 14.15 14.01
C LEU A 522 10.28 15.57 14.05
N GLY A 523 9.45 16.59 13.86
CA GLY A 523 9.88 17.98 13.91
C GLY A 523 10.48 18.37 15.26
N ALA A 524 9.81 17.99 16.36
CA ALA A 524 10.29 18.22 17.71
C ALA A 524 11.56 17.41 18.02
N LEU A 525 11.67 16.19 17.52
CA LEU A 525 12.86 15.36 17.65
C LEU A 525 14.07 15.99 16.97
N VAL A 526 13.93 16.38 15.71
CA VAL A 526 15.00 17.02 14.92
C VAL A 526 15.49 18.32 15.57
N GLN A 527 14.55 19.15 16.05
CA GLN A 527 14.88 20.38 16.78
C GLN A 527 15.56 20.09 18.12
N GLY A 528 15.01 19.15 18.89
CA GLY A 528 15.57 18.77 20.20
C GLY A 528 16.98 18.19 20.11
N LEU A 529 17.30 17.52 19.02
CA LEU A 529 18.63 17.01 18.70
C LEU A 529 19.57 18.09 18.12
N GLY A 530 19.05 19.28 17.77
CA GLY A 530 19.82 20.31 17.11
C GLY A 530 20.30 19.93 15.72
N LEU A 531 19.53 19.08 15.01
CA LEU A 531 19.84 18.65 13.64
C LEU A 531 19.30 19.63 12.60
N GLY A 532 18.27 20.40 12.93
CA GLY A 532 17.61 21.31 12.01
C GLY A 532 16.16 21.58 12.42
N GLN A 533 15.32 21.87 11.45
CA GLN A 533 13.90 22.15 11.65
C GLN A 533 13.05 21.51 10.56
N PRO A 534 11.78 21.16 10.85
CA PRO A 534 10.88 20.63 9.81
C PRO A 534 10.64 21.69 8.74
N LEU A 535 10.61 21.26 7.49
CA LEU A 535 10.17 22.12 6.39
C LEU A 535 8.65 22.21 6.42
N VAL A 536 8.12 23.39 6.75
CA VAL A 536 6.68 23.66 6.71
C VAL A 536 6.34 24.21 5.35
N LEU A 537 5.66 23.42 4.52
CA LEU A 537 5.06 23.92 3.28
C LEU A 537 3.80 24.69 3.65
N GLY A 538 3.72 25.96 3.24
CA GLY A 538 2.56 26.82 3.52
C GLY A 538 1.29 26.18 2.93
N ASN A 539 0.41 25.73 3.80
CA ASN A 539 -0.92 25.13 3.65
C ASN A 539 -1.00 23.69 4.17
N GLN A 540 -0.55 23.46 5.41
CA GLN A 540 -0.80 22.17 6.08
C GLN A 540 -2.24 22.00 6.58
N ASP A 541 -3.15 22.95 6.32
CA ASP A 541 -4.59 22.81 6.63
C ASP A 541 -5.34 21.85 5.70
N ALA A 542 -4.68 21.27 4.73
CA ALA A 542 -5.24 20.28 3.81
C ALA A 542 -4.67 18.88 4.04
N ARG A 543 -4.59 18.41 5.30
CA ARG A 543 -4.63 16.97 5.52
C ARG A 543 -6.05 16.54 5.18
N PRO A 544 -6.27 15.68 4.16
CA PRO A 544 -7.56 15.03 4.02
C PRO A 544 -7.75 14.23 5.30
N ASP A 545 -8.80 14.52 6.06
CA ASP A 545 -9.20 13.72 7.21
C ASP A 545 -9.28 12.25 6.77
N ALA A 546 -8.31 11.48 7.16
CA ALA A 546 -8.37 10.03 7.08
C ALA A 546 -9.37 9.59 8.15
N GLY A 547 -10.65 9.58 7.81
CA GLY A 547 -11.59 8.91 8.69
C GLY A 547 -12.98 9.47 8.93
N ASN A 548 -13.48 10.44 8.20
CA ASN A 548 -14.90 10.79 8.31
C ASN A 548 -15.64 10.55 6.99
N ASN A 549 -15.87 9.26 6.69
CA ASN A 549 -16.87 8.88 5.69
C ASN A 549 -18.22 8.81 6.43
N PRO A 550 -19.20 9.70 6.14
CA PRO A 550 -20.47 9.74 6.82
C PRO A 550 -21.34 8.48 6.62
N ASP A 551 -20.95 7.58 5.71
CA ASP A 551 -21.73 6.38 5.40
C ASP A 551 -21.40 5.15 6.31
N ASN A 552 -20.47 5.27 7.28
CA ASN A 552 -20.17 4.18 8.21
C ASN A 552 -21.07 4.15 9.46
N ASN A 553 -22.09 5.02 9.57
CA ASN A 553 -22.97 5.11 10.74
C ASN A 553 -24.37 4.48 10.55
N ALA A 554 -24.56 3.64 9.54
CA ALA A 554 -25.86 3.00 9.29
C ALA A 554 -25.83 1.47 9.48
N ALA A 555 -25.18 0.97 10.54
CA ALA A 555 -25.39 -0.41 10.97
C ALA A 555 -25.06 -0.56 12.46
N GLY A 556 -26.10 -0.57 13.29
CA GLY A 556 -26.05 -1.25 14.58
C GLY A 556 -26.03 -0.39 15.83
N SER A 557 -27.17 0.04 16.29
CA SER A 557 -27.45 0.01 17.75
C SER A 557 -28.95 -0.12 18.02
N ASN A 558 -29.33 -1.35 18.23
CA ASN A 558 -30.56 -1.64 19.00
C ASN A 558 -30.11 -2.35 20.28
N SER A 559 -30.07 -1.63 21.39
CA SER A 559 -30.25 -2.21 22.74
C SER A 559 -30.67 -1.15 23.74
N THR A 560 -31.79 -1.42 24.27
CA THR A 560 -32.64 -0.86 25.26
C THR A 560 -32.03 -0.43 26.60
N ALA A 561 -32.64 0.66 27.13
CA ALA A 561 -33.11 0.88 28.50
C ALA A 561 -32.13 1.37 29.56
N GLY A 562 -32.55 2.47 30.18
CA GLY A 562 -32.39 2.65 31.60
C GLY A 562 -32.19 4.08 32.12
N ASN A 563 -33.30 4.77 32.38
CA ASN A 563 -33.56 5.70 33.48
C ASN A 563 -32.47 6.53 34.16
N GLY A 564 -32.75 7.84 34.26
CA GLY A 564 -32.17 8.68 35.32
C GLY A 564 -32.39 10.18 35.11
N ALA A 565 -33.42 10.72 35.75
CA ALA A 565 -33.84 12.12 35.76
C ALA A 565 -32.85 13.06 36.47
N SER A 566 -32.82 14.32 36.06
CA SER A 566 -33.03 15.56 36.87
C SER A 566 -32.54 16.79 36.10
N ALA A 567 -33.40 17.64 35.66
CA ALA A 567 -33.91 18.91 36.18
C ALA A 567 -32.85 20.00 36.42
N ASN A 568 -33.01 21.07 35.77
CA ASN A 568 -33.21 22.50 36.07
C ASN A 568 -32.49 23.36 35.04
N ASP A 569 -33.11 24.20 34.38
CA ASP A 569 -34.01 25.36 34.57
C ASP A 569 -33.30 26.69 34.19
N ASN A 570 -34.10 27.52 33.49
CA ASN A 570 -34.01 28.99 33.35
C ASN A 570 -33.01 29.60 32.37
N THR A 571 -33.33 30.52 31.52
CA THR A 571 -34.41 31.49 31.28
C THR A 571 -34.11 32.27 30.00
N ALA A 572 -35.12 32.49 29.18
CA ALA A 572 -35.70 33.72 28.69
C ALA A 572 -34.91 34.74 27.85
N GLY A 573 -35.56 35.18 26.79
CA GLY A 573 -35.41 36.49 26.20
C GLY A 573 -35.56 36.50 24.68
N SER A 574 -36.71 36.44 24.11
CA SER A 574 -37.60 37.46 23.50
C SER A 574 -36.96 38.36 22.43
N GLY A 575 -37.65 38.45 21.28
CA GLY A 575 -37.55 39.57 20.36
C GLY A 575 -37.91 39.27 18.93
N GLU A 576 -39.20 39.32 18.64
CA GLU A 576 -39.92 39.73 17.45
C GLU A 576 -39.16 40.70 16.54
N SER A 577 -39.31 40.74 15.20
CA SER A 577 -40.50 41.00 14.41
C SER A 577 -40.12 41.02 12.91
N ALA A 578 -40.82 40.39 12.07
CA ALA A 578 -41.80 40.87 11.09
C ALA A 578 -41.29 41.66 9.87
N SER A 579 -41.77 41.14 8.76
CA SER A 579 -42.50 41.73 7.62
C SER A 579 -41.70 41.83 6.30
N SER A 580 -42.18 41.15 5.34
CA SER A 580 -43.14 41.32 4.29
C SER A 580 -42.55 41.58 2.89
N ALA A 581 -43.04 40.74 1.96
CA ALA A 581 -43.52 41.01 0.59
C ALA A 581 -42.47 41.47 -0.45
N ASP A 582 -42.41 41.08 -1.71
CA ASP A 582 -43.45 40.58 -2.60
C ASP A 582 -42.79 40.17 -3.95
N ALA A 583 -43.41 39.23 -4.64
CA ALA A 583 -43.64 39.07 -6.06
C ALA A 583 -42.45 39.00 -7.07
N GLY A 584 -42.50 37.94 -7.87
CA GLY A 584 -41.95 37.97 -9.24
C GLY A 584 -41.76 36.60 -9.89
N ALA A 585 -42.77 36.12 -10.54
CA ALA A 585 -42.92 34.90 -11.32
C ALA A 585 -41.80 34.62 -12.36
N GLY A 586 -41.50 33.33 -12.56
CA GLY A 586 -40.72 32.85 -13.69
C GLY A 586 -40.64 31.34 -13.73
N ALA A 587 -41.65 30.69 -14.30
CA ALA A 587 -41.72 29.25 -14.51
C ALA A 587 -40.65 28.78 -15.48
N GLY A 588 -39.90 27.76 -15.10
CA GLY A 588 -39.01 27.01 -15.95
C GLY A 588 -38.82 25.60 -15.40
N THR A 589 -39.83 24.77 -15.64
CA THR A 589 -39.79 23.33 -15.41
C THR A 589 -38.72 22.70 -16.29
N ARG A 590 -37.60 22.31 -15.71
CA ARG A 590 -36.73 21.28 -16.28
C ARG A 590 -36.96 19.99 -15.51
N THR A 591 -37.72 19.13 -16.12
CA THR A 591 -37.87 17.72 -15.78
C THR A 591 -36.52 17.03 -15.99
N THR A 592 -35.83 16.71 -14.92
CA THR A 592 -34.74 15.73 -14.96
C THR A 592 -35.42 14.36 -14.93
N THR A 593 -35.50 13.74 -16.09
CA THR A 593 -35.85 12.32 -16.22
C THR A 593 -34.70 11.51 -15.66
N ASN A 594 -34.93 10.97 -14.50
CA ASN A 594 -34.11 9.92 -13.89
C ASN A 594 -34.34 8.64 -14.72
N THR A 595 -33.51 8.40 -15.70
CA THR A 595 -33.56 7.17 -16.50
C THR A 595 -32.97 6.06 -15.65
N LYS A 596 -33.84 5.29 -15.00
CA LYS A 596 -33.47 4.01 -14.39
C LYS A 596 -32.90 3.14 -15.50
N ARG A 597 -31.67 2.69 -15.33
CA ARG A 597 -31.08 1.64 -16.17
C ARG A 597 -32.01 0.42 -16.11
N ARG A 598 -32.68 0.10 -17.19
CA ARG A 598 -33.38 -1.16 -17.41
C ARG A 598 -32.57 -1.95 -18.40
N TYR A 599 -32.18 -3.12 -17.99
CA TYR A 599 -31.53 -4.11 -18.86
C TYR A 599 -32.54 -4.85 -19.70
#